data_a11c39d6e7c63d9eb85cd9fd6087264a
#
_entry.id   a11c39d6e7c63d9eb85cd9fd6087264a
#
_cell.length_a   1.000
_cell.length_b   1.000
_cell.length_c   1.000
_cell.angle_alpha   90.00
_cell.angle_beta   90.00
_cell.angle_gamma   90.00
#
_symmetry.space_group_name_H-M   'P 1'
#
loop_
_entity.id
_entity.type
_entity.pdbx_description
1 polymer ?
#
loop_
_entity_poly.entity_id
_entity_poly.type
_entity_poly.pdbx_seq_one_letter_code
_entity_poly.pdbx_strand_id
1 'polypeptide(L)'
;QIGIITFLLQLTSSIIQPFVGLYADRRPRPYSLAWGMCFTLVGLVQLAWAASFASILVAVCCIGIGSAVFHPEASRVAQMASGGKKGLAQSIFQVGGNGGSSLGPLLAALVVLPYGQHSIGLFALVAIVACLLLVHIGGWYSARLAYCTAHHTPPAQATHGLSPHMVRCCMGMLVVLIFSKYFYTACITNYFTFYLIEKFHVSVQTSQLCLFAYLAAIAIGTLVGGMLGDRYGRKYVILGKKCFALRIASYQGKNE
;
A
#
# COMPACT_ATOMS: atom_id res chain seq x y z
N GLN A 1 -14.00 17.66 7.90
CA GLN A 1 -12.78 18.06 7.16
C GLN A 1 -11.85 16.86 6.93
N ILE A 2 -11.57 16.03 7.95
CA ILE A 2 -10.67 14.86 7.86
C ILE A 2 -11.14 13.88 6.78
N GLY A 3 -12.45 13.57 6.71
CA GLY A 3 -13.01 12.71 5.69
C GLY A 3 -12.78 13.20 4.25
N ILE A 4 -12.80 14.51 4.02
CA ILE A 4 -12.51 15.11 2.71
C ILE A 4 -11.04 14.92 2.34
N ILE A 5 -10.12 15.11 3.28
CA ILE A 5 -8.68 14.92 3.08
C ILE A 5 -8.39 13.47 2.68
N THR A 6 -8.90 12.50 3.46
CA THR A 6 -8.73 11.07 3.18
C THR A 6 -9.40 10.65 1.87
N PHE A 7 -10.61 11.15 1.61
CA PHE A 7 -11.32 10.89 0.37
C PHE A 7 -10.54 11.40 -0.84
N LEU A 8 -10.03 12.63 -0.79
CA LEU A 8 -9.29 13.22 -1.89
C LEU A 8 -7.96 12.50 -2.17
N LEU A 9 -7.24 12.10 -1.10
CA LEU A 9 -6.04 11.27 -1.21
C LEU A 9 -6.33 9.95 -1.93
N GLN A 10 -7.35 9.24 -1.48
CA GLN A 10 -7.72 7.94 -2.03
C GLN A 10 -8.28 8.05 -3.45
N LEU A 11 -9.10 9.08 -3.70
CA LEU A 11 -9.66 9.33 -5.02
C LEU A 11 -8.56 9.61 -6.04
N THR A 12 -7.65 10.54 -5.72
CA THR A 12 -6.52 10.91 -6.59
C THR A 12 -5.63 9.71 -6.87
N SER A 13 -5.24 8.98 -5.82
CA SER A 13 -4.43 7.78 -5.95
C SER A 13 -5.14 6.71 -6.78
N SER A 14 -6.40 6.39 -6.48
CA SER A 14 -7.12 5.27 -7.11
C SER A 14 -7.50 5.53 -8.56
N ILE A 15 -7.86 6.78 -8.93
CA ILE A 15 -8.23 7.12 -10.32
C ILE A 15 -7.00 7.10 -11.23
N ILE A 16 -5.89 7.66 -10.77
CA ILE A 16 -4.68 7.78 -11.60
C ILE A 16 -3.97 6.42 -11.76
N GLN A 17 -4.02 5.56 -10.74
CA GLN A 17 -3.30 4.28 -10.70
C GLN A 17 -3.55 3.36 -11.91
N PRO A 18 -4.79 3.10 -12.38
CA PRO A 18 -5.03 2.29 -13.57
C PRO A 18 -4.44 2.88 -14.85
N PHE A 19 -4.50 4.22 -15.00
CA PHE A 19 -3.94 4.90 -16.17
C PHE A 19 -2.41 4.80 -16.21
N VAL A 20 -1.78 5.00 -15.05
CA VAL A 20 -0.32 4.82 -14.91
C VAL A 20 0.06 3.38 -15.19
N GLY A 21 -0.67 2.39 -14.65
CA GLY A 21 -0.43 0.98 -14.92
C GLY A 21 -0.51 0.64 -16.40
N LEU A 22 -1.58 1.04 -17.08
CA LEU A 22 -1.76 0.82 -18.52
C LEU A 22 -0.67 1.51 -19.37
N TYR A 23 -0.30 2.74 -19.02
CA TYR A 23 0.74 3.48 -19.71
C TYR A 23 2.11 2.82 -19.56
N ALA A 24 2.45 2.44 -18.33
CA ALA A 24 3.70 1.81 -18.00
C ALA A 24 3.84 0.38 -18.58
N ASP A 25 2.72 -0.33 -18.77
CA ASP A 25 2.69 -1.64 -19.46
C ASP A 25 3.06 -1.51 -20.94
N ARG A 26 2.66 -0.41 -21.57
CA ARG A 26 2.95 -0.15 -22.99
C ARG A 26 4.31 0.51 -23.19
N ARG A 27 4.72 1.40 -22.28
CA ARG A 27 5.95 2.20 -22.37
C ARG A 27 6.63 2.26 -20.99
N PRO A 28 7.35 1.21 -20.57
CA PRO A 28 8.02 1.22 -19.28
C PRO A 28 9.07 2.33 -19.22
N ARG A 29 8.99 3.15 -18.17
CA ARG A 29 9.93 4.27 -17.95
C ARG A 29 10.76 3.99 -16.70
N PRO A 30 12.09 3.85 -16.82
CA PRO A 30 12.96 3.44 -15.72
C PRO A 30 12.92 4.36 -14.49
N TYR A 31 12.69 5.64 -14.70
CA TYR A 31 12.71 6.66 -13.63
C TYR A 31 11.33 7.07 -13.14
N SER A 32 10.24 6.39 -13.55
CA SER A 32 8.87 6.70 -13.11
C SER A 32 8.71 6.63 -11.59
N LEU A 33 9.39 5.67 -10.93
CA LEU A 33 9.42 5.55 -9.47
C LEU A 33 10.00 6.79 -8.78
N ALA A 34 11.12 7.31 -9.30
CA ALA A 34 11.74 8.52 -8.76
C ALA A 34 10.81 9.73 -8.94
N TRP A 35 10.17 9.87 -10.10
CA TRP A 35 9.18 10.93 -10.33
C TRP A 35 7.99 10.84 -9.38
N GLY A 36 7.44 9.65 -9.17
CA GLY A 36 6.38 9.43 -8.17
C GLY A 36 6.80 9.87 -6.77
N MET A 37 8.02 9.54 -6.36
CA MET A 37 8.55 9.96 -5.06
C MET A 37 8.80 11.47 -4.97
N CYS A 38 9.22 12.13 -6.07
CA CYS A 38 9.32 13.59 -6.12
C CYS A 38 7.97 14.28 -5.88
N PHE A 39 6.88 13.78 -6.47
CA PHE A 39 5.54 14.31 -6.19
C PHE A 39 5.17 14.13 -4.70
N THR A 40 5.49 12.98 -4.11
CA THR A 40 5.28 12.75 -2.68
C THR A 40 6.11 13.69 -1.83
N LEU A 41 7.38 13.92 -2.17
CA LEU A 41 8.26 14.86 -1.48
C LEU A 41 7.70 16.29 -1.51
N VAL A 42 7.30 16.77 -2.68
CA VAL A 42 6.66 18.10 -2.84
C VAL A 42 5.41 18.21 -1.97
N GLY A 43 4.56 17.18 -1.98
CA GLY A 43 3.36 17.14 -1.16
C GLY A 43 3.66 17.15 0.34
N LEU A 44 4.68 16.41 0.81
CA LEU A 44 5.09 16.40 2.23
C LEU A 44 5.62 17.77 2.66
N VAL A 45 6.48 18.39 1.84
CA VAL A 45 6.99 19.74 2.11
C VAL A 45 5.82 20.73 2.19
N GLN A 46 4.93 20.73 1.21
CA GLN A 46 3.77 21.60 1.20
C GLN A 46 2.85 21.36 2.41
N LEU A 47 2.65 20.10 2.82
CA LEU A 47 1.83 19.75 3.97
C LEU A 47 2.43 20.28 5.29
N ALA A 48 3.76 20.25 5.42
CA ALA A 48 4.45 20.76 6.64
C ALA A 48 4.24 22.26 6.85
N TRP A 49 4.09 23.04 5.78
CA TRP A 49 3.90 24.50 5.83
C TRP A 49 2.51 24.94 5.36
N ALA A 50 1.54 24.06 5.31
CA ALA A 50 0.19 24.39 4.88
C ALA A 50 -0.50 25.29 5.92
N ALA A 51 -0.81 26.54 5.55
CA ALA A 51 -1.49 27.51 6.39
C ALA A 51 -3.02 27.52 6.20
N SER A 52 -3.54 26.93 5.12
CA SER A 52 -4.96 26.91 4.79
C SER A 52 -5.45 25.50 4.47
N PHE A 53 -6.75 25.27 4.62
CA PHE A 53 -7.36 23.98 4.26
C PHE A 53 -7.18 23.66 2.77
N ALA A 54 -7.26 24.66 1.89
CA ALA A 54 -7.00 24.47 0.46
C ALA A 54 -5.56 24.03 0.19
N SER A 55 -4.57 24.60 0.89
CA SER A 55 -3.17 24.18 0.78
C SER A 55 -2.97 22.73 1.21
N ILE A 56 -3.64 22.28 2.28
CA ILE A 56 -3.64 20.88 2.70
C ILE A 56 -4.21 19.97 1.59
N LEU A 57 -5.31 20.36 0.96
CA LEU A 57 -5.91 19.57 -0.11
C LEU A 57 -4.98 19.42 -1.33
N VAL A 58 -4.30 20.50 -1.71
CA VAL A 58 -3.31 20.46 -2.81
C VAL A 58 -2.13 19.56 -2.45
N ALA A 59 -1.60 19.68 -1.24
CA ALA A 59 -0.52 18.82 -0.73
C ALA A 59 -0.89 17.33 -0.79
N VAL A 60 -2.12 17.02 -0.34
CA VAL A 60 -2.65 15.65 -0.34
C VAL A 60 -2.86 15.12 -1.75
N CYS A 61 -3.29 15.95 -2.70
CA CYS A 61 -3.37 15.57 -4.11
C CYS A 61 -1.98 15.24 -4.69
N CYS A 62 -0.95 16.02 -4.38
CA CYS A 62 0.42 15.74 -4.80
C CYS A 62 0.92 14.40 -4.25
N ILE A 63 0.66 14.10 -2.97
CA ILE A 63 0.98 12.80 -2.35
C ILE A 63 0.20 11.67 -3.04
N GLY A 64 -1.08 11.89 -3.35
CA GLY A 64 -1.93 10.93 -4.06
C GLY A 64 -1.42 10.59 -5.45
N ILE A 65 -0.98 11.59 -6.23
CA ILE A 65 -0.34 11.39 -7.55
C ILE A 65 0.94 10.57 -7.40
N GLY A 66 1.79 10.92 -6.44
CA GLY A 66 3.02 10.18 -6.14
C GLY A 66 2.75 8.71 -5.84
N SER A 67 1.78 8.44 -4.98
CA SER A 67 1.34 7.10 -4.61
C SER A 67 0.78 6.33 -5.81
N ALA A 68 -0.01 6.99 -6.67
CA ALA A 68 -0.59 6.39 -7.87
C ALA A 68 0.46 5.89 -8.86
N VAL A 69 1.57 6.61 -9.00
CA VAL A 69 2.70 6.23 -9.85
C VAL A 69 3.53 5.13 -9.18
N PHE A 70 3.78 5.28 -7.88
CA PHE A 70 4.70 4.40 -7.15
C PHE A 70 4.22 2.94 -7.09
N HIS A 71 2.95 2.70 -6.74
CA HIS A 71 2.45 1.35 -6.46
C HIS A 71 2.55 0.37 -7.64
N PRO A 72 2.05 0.68 -8.85
CA PRO A 72 2.13 -0.24 -9.99
C PRO A 72 3.58 -0.45 -10.46
N GLU A 73 4.38 0.61 -10.50
CA GLU A 73 5.76 0.54 -10.95
C GLU A 73 6.67 -0.21 -9.97
N ALA A 74 6.53 0.02 -8.66
CA ALA A 74 7.29 -0.70 -7.65
C ALA A 74 6.97 -2.20 -7.64
N SER A 75 5.68 -2.57 -7.80
CA SER A 75 5.27 -3.96 -7.97
C SER A 75 5.90 -4.61 -9.20
N ARG A 76 5.96 -3.89 -10.33
CA ARG A 76 6.61 -4.35 -11.56
C ARG A 76 8.11 -4.57 -11.37
N VAL A 77 8.82 -3.60 -10.82
CA VAL A 77 10.26 -3.68 -10.55
C VAL A 77 10.57 -4.85 -9.60
N ALA A 78 9.78 -5.03 -8.53
CA ALA A 78 9.89 -6.16 -7.62
C ALA A 78 9.73 -7.51 -8.34
N GLN A 79 8.75 -7.61 -9.24
CA GLN A 79 8.56 -8.84 -10.05
C GLN A 79 9.72 -9.09 -11.02
N MET A 80 10.30 -8.04 -11.62
CA MET A 80 11.47 -8.18 -12.50
C MET A 80 12.72 -8.60 -11.73
N ALA A 81 12.89 -8.11 -10.51
CA ALA A 81 14.00 -8.47 -9.61
C ALA A 81 13.85 -9.87 -9.00
N SER A 82 12.68 -10.53 -9.14
CA SER A 82 12.33 -11.76 -8.43
C SER A 82 13.11 -13.02 -8.85
N GLY A 83 13.85 -12.98 -9.97
CA GLY A 83 14.52 -14.18 -10.49
C GLY A 83 13.58 -15.38 -10.74
N GLY A 84 12.32 -15.13 -11.08
CA GLY A 84 11.26 -16.15 -11.28
C GLY A 84 10.37 -16.39 -10.05
N LYS A 85 10.78 -15.99 -8.84
CA LYS A 85 10.00 -16.16 -7.60
C LYS A 85 9.03 -14.97 -7.38
N LYS A 86 8.12 -14.75 -8.33
CA LYS A 86 7.20 -13.60 -8.36
C LYS A 86 6.33 -13.47 -7.09
N GLY A 87 5.92 -14.61 -6.50
CA GLY A 87 5.13 -14.64 -5.28
C GLY A 87 5.89 -14.07 -4.09
N LEU A 88 7.14 -14.50 -3.90
CA LEU A 88 8.00 -14.01 -2.82
C LEU A 88 8.27 -12.51 -2.96
N ALA A 89 8.63 -12.05 -4.17
CA ALA A 89 8.87 -10.62 -4.40
C ALA A 89 7.65 -9.76 -4.09
N GLN A 90 6.45 -10.20 -4.51
CA GLN A 90 5.21 -9.50 -4.21
C GLN A 90 4.88 -9.52 -2.70
N SER A 91 5.18 -10.61 -2.00
CA SER A 91 4.99 -10.70 -0.55
C SER A 91 5.91 -9.73 0.20
N ILE A 92 7.18 -9.65 -0.17
CA ILE A 92 8.16 -8.70 0.42
C ILE A 92 7.71 -7.26 0.16
N PHE A 93 7.29 -6.94 -1.07
CA PHE A 93 6.75 -5.62 -1.41
C PHE A 93 5.54 -5.25 -0.54
N GLN A 94 4.60 -6.18 -0.38
CA GLN A 94 3.39 -5.97 0.42
C GLN A 94 3.71 -5.81 1.92
N VAL A 95 4.68 -6.54 2.44
CA VAL A 95 5.16 -6.40 3.83
C VAL A 95 5.77 -5.02 4.05
N GLY A 96 6.58 -4.52 3.09
CA GLY A 96 7.11 -3.17 3.13
C GLY A 96 6.02 -2.11 3.17
N GLY A 97 4.99 -2.25 2.32
CA GLY A 97 3.84 -1.35 2.30
C GLY A 97 3.03 -1.37 3.61
N ASN A 98 2.71 -2.55 4.14
CA ASN A 98 1.98 -2.70 5.39
C ASN A 98 2.82 -2.22 6.60
N GLY A 99 4.13 -2.49 6.60
CA GLY A 99 5.06 -2.00 7.61
C GLY A 99 5.12 -0.46 7.62
N GLY A 100 5.25 0.16 6.45
CA GLY A 100 5.20 1.62 6.33
C GLY A 100 3.88 2.21 6.81
N SER A 101 2.76 1.59 6.45
CA SER A 101 1.42 2.01 6.90
C SER A 101 1.25 1.90 8.42
N SER A 102 1.87 0.91 9.07
CA SER A 102 1.82 0.77 10.53
C SER A 102 2.67 1.81 11.24
N LEU A 103 3.81 2.20 10.66
CA LEU A 103 4.67 3.24 11.23
C LEU A 103 4.02 4.63 11.21
N GLY A 104 3.09 4.90 10.29
CA GLY A 104 2.41 6.20 10.20
C GLY A 104 1.79 6.67 11.52
N PRO A 105 0.87 5.92 12.14
CA PRO A 105 0.28 6.27 13.44
C PRO A 105 1.31 6.37 14.57
N LEU A 106 2.35 5.51 14.57
CA LEU A 106 3.42 5.57 15.56
C LEU A 106 4.19 6.89 15.46
N LEU A 107 4.58 7.27 14.24
CA LEU A 107 5.30 8.52 13.99
C LEU A 107 4.41 9.75 14.26
N ALA A 108 3.10 9.65 13.98
CA ALA A 108 2.15 10.68 14.35
C ALA A 108 2.10 10.87 15.87
N ALA A 109 2.05 9.78 16.66
CA ALA A 109 2.02 9.82 18.12
C ALA A 109 3.30 10.36 18.75
N LEU A 110 4.47 9.97 18.21
CA LEU A 110 5.78 10.26 18.81
C LEU A 110 6.42 11.56 18.29
N VAL A 111 6.09 11.97 17.07
CA VAL A 111 6.74 13.12 16.40
C VAL A 111 5.73 14.24 16.13
N VAL A 112 4.64 13.95 15.42
CA VAL A 112 3.74 15.02 14.96
C VAL A 112 2.93 15.61 16.11
N LEU A 113 2.43 14.80 17.05
CA LEU A 113 1.65 15.28 18.19
C LEU A 113 2.48 16.17 19.13
N PRO A 114 3.72 15.81 19.56
CA PRO A 114 4.50 16.65 20.45
C PRO A 114 5.16 17.85 19.76
N TYR A 115 5.59 17.74 18.49
CA TYR A 115 6.36 18.78 17.80
C TYR A 115 5.53 19.60 16.79
N GLY A 116 4.24 19.25 16.60
CA GLY A 116 3.33 19.95 15.71
C GLY A 116 3.51 19.68 14.23
N GLN A 117 2.73 20.40 13.39
CA GLN A 117 2.63 20.18 11.95
C GLN A 117 3.97 20.31 11.21
N HIS A 118 4.82 21.25 11.60
CA HIS A 118 6.11 21.48 10.93
C HIS A 118 7.06 20.26 10.99
N SER A 119 6.88 19.38 11.99
CA SER A 119 7.66 18.17 12.13
C SER A 119 7.43 17.18 10.98
N ILE A 120 6.34 17.33 10.22
CA ILE A 120 6.10 16.55 8.98
C ILE A 120 7.23 16.79 7.97
N GLY A 121 7.86 17.98 7.99
CA GLY A 121 9.02 18.29 7.17
C GLY A 121 10.23 17.36 7.40
N LEU A 122 10.36 16.74 8.58
CA LEU A 122 11.41 15.76 8.83
C LEU A 122 11.26 14.51 7.93
N PHE A 123 10.03 14.13 7.59
CA PHE A 123 9.78 13.01 6.70
C PHE A 123 10.17 13.31 5.24
N ALA A 124 10.31 14.60 4.89
CA ALA A 124 10.86 15.01 3.59
C ALA A 124 12.31 14.55 3.43
N LEU A 125 13.11 14.51 4.52
CA LEU A 125 14.48 13.98 4.47
C LEU A 125 14.48 12.48 4.11
N VAL A 126 13.56 11.71 4.67
CA VAL A 126 13.40 10.28 4.32
C VAL A 126 12.96 10.13 2.86
N ALA A 127 12.07 11.00 2.38
CA ALA A 127 11.64 11.01 0.99
C ALA A 127 12.80 11.39 0.02
N ILE A 128 13.70 12.29 0.41
CA ILE A 128 14.91 12.62 -0.38
C ILE A 128 15.81 11.39 -0.50
N VAL A 129 16.09 10.70 0.62
CA VAL A 129 16.88 9.46 0.61
C VAL A 129 16.21 8.41 -0.29
N ALA A 130 14.90 8.27 -0.18
CA ALA A 130 14.13 7.37 -1.03
C ALA A 130 14.23 7.75 -2.52
N CYS A 131 14.15 9.05 -2.87
CA CYS A 131 14.35 9.53 -4.23
C CYS A 131 15.72 9.12 -4.78
N LEU A 132 16.80 9.33 -4.01
CA LEU A 132 18.16 8.95 -4.42
C LEU A 132 18.29 7.45 -4.67
N LEU A 133 17.75 6.63 -3.77
CA LEU A 133 17.71 5.18 -3.93
C LEU A 133 16.92 4.77 -5.18
N LEU A 134 15.77 5.41 -5.43
CA LEU A 134 14.93 5.09 -6.59
C LEU A 134 15.54 5.55 -7.92
N VAL A 135 16.34 6.60 -7.94
CA VAL A 135 17.15 6.99 -9.12
C VAL A 135 18.19 5.90 -9.40
N HIS A 136 18.85 5.37 -8.37
CA HIS A 136 19.82 4.28 -8.53
C HIS A 136 19.12 2.99 -9.05
N ILE A 137 17.97 2.65 -8.49
CA ILE A 137 17.13 1.53 -8.96
C ILE A 137 16.69 1.76 -10.42
N GLY A 138 16.36 3.01 -10.80
CA GLY A 138 16.01 3.40 -12.16
C GLY A 138 17.12 3.09 -13.17
N GLY A 139 18.38 3.31 -12.78
CA GLY A 139 19.55 2.92 -13.60
C GLY A 139 19.62 1.40 -13.81
N TRP A 140 19.48 0.62 -12.76
CA TRP A 140 19.41 -0.84 -12.86
C TRP A 140 18.22 -1.31 -13.75
N TYR A 141 17.06 -0.70 -13.56
CA TYR A 141 15.86 -1.01 -14.32
C TYR A 141 16.02 -0.71 -15.81
N SER A 142 16.68 0.41 -16.16
CA SER A 142 17.03 0.77 -17.53
C SER A 142 17.93 -0.28 -18.19
N ALA A 143 18.99 -0.69 -17.51
CA ALA A 143 19.89 -1.74 -17.99
C ALA A 143 19.16 -3.08 -18.19
N ARG A 144 18.28 -3.43 -17.27
CA ARG A 144 17.49 -4.67 -17.35
C ARG A 144 16.50 -4.65 -18.51
N LEU A 145 15.83 -3.53 -18.75
CA LEU A 145 14.94 -3.37 -19.91
C LEU A 145 15.71 -3.50 -21.22
N ALA A 146 16.86 -2.86 -21.35
CA ALA A 146 17.72 -2.96 -22.54
C ALA A 146 18.15 -4.42 -22.79
N TYR A 147 18.53 -5.14 -21.73
CA TYR A 147 18.87 -6.56 -21.82
C TYR A 147 17.69 -7.42 -22.31
N CYS A 148 16.51 -7.24 -21.76
CA CYS A 148 15.31 -7.99 -22.16
C CYS A 148 14.90 -7.70 -23.60
N THR A 149 15.06 -6.46 -24.07
CA THR A 149 14.76 -6.06 -25.43
C THR A 149 15.76 -6.70 -26.43
N ALA A 150 17.05 -6.74 -26.06
CA ALA A 150 18.10 -7.32 -26.91
C ALA A 150 17.97 -8.84 -27.05
N HIS A 151 17.48 -9.53 -26.03
CA HIS A 151 17.40 -11.01 -26.00
C HIS A 151 16.02 -11.58 -26.33
N HIS A 152 15.10 -10.76 -26.85
CA HIS A 152 13.74 -11.20 -27.28
C HIS A 152 13.13 -12.23 -26.31
N THR A 153 13.14 -11.97 -25.00
CA THR A 153 12.50 -12.85 -24.02
C THR A 153 10.99 -12.58 -24.06
N PRO A 154 10.19 -13.44 -24.71
CA PRO A 154 8.74 -13.22 -24.74
C PRO A 154 8.22 -13.21 -23.29
N PRO A 155 7.27 -12.33 -22.94
CA PRO A 155 6.60 -12.46 -21.67
C PRO A 155 6.00 -13.86 -21.59
N ALA A 156 6.32 -14.61 -20.54
CA ALA A 156 5.78 -15.92 -20.30
C ALA A 156 4.24 -15.81 -20.24
N GLN A 157 3.59 -16.02 -21.37
CA GLN A 157 2.14 -16.20 -21.43
C GLN A 157 1.87 -17.57 -20.82
N ALA A 158 1.48 -17.57 -19.55
CA ALA A 158 0.86 -18.73 -18.95
C ALA A 158 -0.50 -18.92 -19.64
N THR A 159 -0.54 -19.66 -20.73
CA THR A 159 -1.75 -20.18 -21.33
C THR A 159 -2.30 -21.23 -20.37
N HIS A 160 -3.03 -20.76 -19.35
CA HIS A 160 -3.88 -21.64 -18.57
C HIS A 160 -5.02 -22.06 -19.49
N GLY A 161 -5.24 -23.38 -19.68
CA GLY A 161 -6.32 -23.95 -20.50
C GLY A 161 -7.74 -23.68 -19.94
N LEU A 162 -7.94 -22.51 -19.31
CA LEU A 162 -9.20 -22.06 -18.76
C LEU A 162 -9.98 -21.27 -19.83
N SER A 163 -11.29 -21.51 -19.92
CA SER A 163 -12.15 -20.73 -20.81
C SER A 163 -12.15 -19.24 -20.44
N PRO A 164 -12.25 -18.31 -21.41
CA PRO A 164 -12.29 -16.86 -21.15
C PRO A 164 -13.40 -16.44 -20.17
N HIS A 165 -14.52 -17.17 -20.18
CA HIS A 165 -15.63 -16.94 -19.25
C HIS A 165 -15.24 -17.27 -17.81
N MET A 166 -14.58 -18.41 -17.60
CA MET A 166 -14.12 -18.84 -16.27
C MET A 166 -13.07 -17.90 -15.71
N VAL A 167 -12.16 -17.41 -16.53
CA VAL A 167 -11.17 -16.38 -16.13
C VAL A 167 -11.87 -15.10 -15.68
N ARG A 168 -12.85 -14.59 -16.42
CA ARG A 168 -13.63 -13.38 -16.04
C ARG A 168 -14.39 -13.59 -14.74
N CYS A 169 -15.03 -14.73 -14.54
CA CYS A 169 -15.76 -15.05 -13.31
C CYS A 169 -14.81 -15.09 -12.10
N CYS A 170 -13.67 -15.79 -12.21
CA CYS A 170 -12.66 -15.84 -11.16
C CYS A 170 -12.08 -14.45 -10.85
N MET A 171 -11.81 -13.63 -11.86
CA MET A 171 -11.36 -12.25 -11.67
C MET A 171 -12.41 -11.41 -10.96
N GLY A 172 -13.69 -11.53 -11.33
CA GLY A 172 -14.79 -10.85 -10.63
C GLY A 172 -14.88 -11.23 -9.16
N MET A 173 -14.82 -12.52 -8.84
CA MET A 173 -14.81 -12.99 -7.45
C MET A 173 -13.60 -12.44 -6.68
N LEU A 174 -12.41 -12.41 -7.27
CA LEU A 174 -11.23 -11.85 -6.63
C LEU A 174 -11.39 -10.34 -6.35
N VAL A 175 -11.95 -9.59 -7.29
CA VAL A 175 -12.22 -8.15 -7.12
C VAL A 175 -13.16 -7.92 -5.94
N VAL A 176 -14.27 -8.67 -5.83
CA VAL A 176 -15.21 -8.56 -4.72
C VAL A 176 -14.54 -8.89 -3.38
N LEU A 177 -13.73 -9.95 -3.32
CA LEU A 177 -13.00 -10.33 -2.09
C LEU A 177 -11.99 -9.26 -1.67
N ILE A 178 -11.25 -8.69 -2.63
CA ILE A 178 -10.28 -7.63 -2.38
C ILE A 178 -11.01 -6.37 -1.92
N PHE A 179 -12.10 -5.99 -2.59
CA PHE A 179 -12.92 -4.84 -2.21
C PHE A 179 -13.44 -4.96 -0.77
N SER A 180 -14.03 -6.11 -0.41
CA SER A 180 -14.53 -6.37 0.93
C SER A 180 -13.45 -6.23 2.00
N LYS A 181 -12.25 -6.78 1.74
CA LYS A 181 -11.10 -6.67 2.65
C LYS A 181 -10.66 -5.21 2.82
N TYR A 182 -10.49 -4.48 1.73
CA TYR A 182 -10.03 -3.10 1.79
C TYR A 182 -11.06 -2.15 2.39
N PHE A 183 -12.34 -2.37 2.11
CA PHE A 183 -13.44 -1.61 2.72
C PHE A 183 -13.40 -1.73 4.25
N TYR A 184 -13.32 -2.96 4.76
CA TYR A 184 -13.23 -3.21 6.20
C TYR A 184 -11.97 -2.57 6.81
N THR A 185 -10.81 -2.74 6.18
CA THR A 185 -9.56 -2.16 6.66
C THR A 185 -9.61 -0.62 6.65
N ALA A 186 -10.17 -0.01 5.62
CA ALA A 186 -10.32 1.43 5.52
C ALA A 186 -11.26 1.99 6.61
N CYS A 187 -12.38 1.33 6.88
CA CYS A 187 -13.27 1.71 7.98
C CYS A 187 -12.54 1.71 9.32
N ILE A 188 -11.82 0.64 9.64
CA ILE A 188 -11.07 0.56 10.89
C ILE A 188 -9.97 1.65 10.92
N THR A 189 -9.14 1.74 9.91
CA THR A 189 -8.02 2.69 9.90
C THR A 189 -8.46 4.14 10.07
N ASN A 190 -9.61 4.53 9.49
CA ASN A 190 -10.09 5.91 9.56
C ASN A 190 -10.89 6.23 10.84
N TYR A 191 -11.62 5.26 11.39
CA TYR A 191 -12.54 5.53 12.48
C TYR A 191 -12.11 4.94 13.84
N PHE A 192 -11.14 4.05 13.88
CA PHE A 192 -10.72 3.37 15.11
C PHE A 192 -10.23 4.32 16.19
N THR A 193 -9.44 5.33 15.82
CA THR A 193 -8.94 6.35 16.74
C THR A 193 -10.10 7.12 17.38
N PHE A 194 -11.08 7.56 16.59
CA PHE A 194 -12.25 8.28 17.09
C PHE A 194 -13.10 7.41 18.01
N TYR A 195 -13.31 6.15 17.63
CA TYR A 195 -14.05 5.19 18.45
C TYR A 195 -13.40 4.97 19.82
N LEU A 196 -12.08 4.85 19.88
CA LEU A 196 -11.35 4.68 21.14
C LEU A 196 -11.45 5.92 22.02
N ILE A 197 -11.32 7.11 21.44
CA ILE A 197 -11.42 8.38 22.18
C ILE A 197 -12.83 8.55 22.73
N GLU A 198 -13.87 8.34 21.92
CA GLU A 198 -15.25 8.60 22.30
C GLU A 198 -15.78 7.57 23.31
N LYS A 199 -15.49 6.26 23.10
CA LYS A 199 -16.02 5.20 23.94
C LYS A 199 -15.22 4.92 25.22
N PHE A 200 -13.89 5.02 25.14
CA PHE A 200 -12.98 4.68 26.24
C PHE A 200 -12.27 5.87 26.85
N HIS A 201 -12.52 7.08 26.34
CA HIS A 201 -11.92 8.34 26.84
C HIS A 201 -10.39 8.32 26.91
N VAL A 202 -9.74 7.54 26.03
CA VAL A 202 -8.27 7.46 25.97
C VAL A 202 -7.68 8.67 25.26
N SER A 203 -6.41 9.00 25.56
CA SER A 203 -5.72 10.08 24.88
C SER A 203 -5.52 9.80 23.38
N VAL A 204 -5.38 10.86 22.58
CA VAL A 204 -5.09 10.75 21.15
C VAL A 204 -3.82 9.93 20.91
N GLN A 205 -2.79 10.14 21.75
CA GLN A 205 -1.54 9.40 21.66
C GLN A 205 -1.74 7.90 21.88
N THR A 206 -2.48 7.51 22.91
CA THR A 206 -2.80 6.11 23.20
C THR A 206 -3.59 5.47 22.07
N SER A 207 -4.57 6.18 21.50
CA SER A 207 -5.35 5.64 20.38
C SER A 207 -4.52 5.43 19.11
N GLN A 208 -3.54 6.30 18.83
CA GLN A 208 -2.59 6.11 17.72
C GLN A 208 -1.66 4.92 17.96
N LEU A 209 -1.21 4.68 19.20
CA LEU A 209 -0.42 3.49 19.54
C LEU A 209 -1.23 2.20 19.38
N CYS A 210 -2.51 2.21 19.73
CA CYS A 210 -3.41 1.07 19.49
C CYS A 210 -3.60 0.81 17.98
N LEU A 211 -3.74 1.87 17.17
CA LEU A 211 -3.83 1.76 15.73
C LEU A 211 -2.53 1.21 15.13
N PHE A 212 -1.37 1.67 15.62
CA PHE A 212 -0.08 1.09 15.25
C PHE A 212 -0.03 -0.43 15.53
N ALA A 213 -0.39 -0.85 16.74
CA ALA A 213 -0.39 -2.27 17.12
C ALA A 213 -1.29 -3.10 16.19
N TYR A 214 -2.47 -2.60 15.85
CA TYR A 214 -3.40 -3.25 14.92
C TYR A 214 -2.78 -3.40 13.52
N LEU A 215 -2.20 -2.32 12.96
CA LEU A 215 -1.60 -2.35 11.63
C LEU A 215 -0.30 -3.17 11.59
N ALA A 216 0.50 -3.15 12.66
CA ALA A 216 1.67 -4.00 12.81
C ALA A 216 1.30 -5.50 12.83
N ALA A 217 0.21 -5.84 13.52
CA ALA A 217 -0.30 -7.22 13.52
C ALA A 217 -0.75 -7.66 12.10
N ILE A 218 -1.34 -6.75 11.30
CA ILE A 218 -1.65 -7.02 9.89
C ILE A 218 -0.36 -7.24 9.08
N ALA A 219 0.68 -6.43 9.27
CA ALA A 219 1.96 -6.57 8.57
C ALA A 219 2.62 -7.92 8.88
N ILE A 220 2.71 -8.29 10.16
CA ILE A 220 3.23 -9.58 10.62
C ILE A 220 2.39 -10.73 10.06
N GLY A 221 1.06 -10.63 10.15
CA GLY A 221 0.14 -11.63 9.62
C GLY A 221 0.26 -11.81 8.10
N THR A 222 0.60 -10.76 7.36
CA THR A 222 0.85 -10.82 5.91
C THR A 222 2.15 -11.58 5.62
N LEU A 223 3.21 -11.33 6.40
CA LEU A 223 4.48 -12.02 6.27
C LEU A 223 4.34 -13.53 6.56
N VAL A 224 3.76 -13.86 7.71
CA VAL A 224 3.53 -15.25 8.14
C VAL A 224 2.60 -15.95 7.16
N GLY A 225 1.51 -15.30 6.74
CA GLY A 225 0.56 -15.84 5.78
C GLY A 225 1.16 -16.08 4.39
N GLY A 226 2.11 -15.24 3.96
CA GLY A 226 2.88 -15.42 2.72
C GLY A 226 3.76 -16.66 2.79
N MET A 227 4.57 -16.79 3.84
CA MET A 227 5.45 -17.96 4.04
C MET A 227 4.67 -19.28 4.18
N LEU A 228 3.56 -19.26 4.92
CA LEU A 228 2.69 -20.42 5.06
C LEU A 228 2.00 -20.78 3.72
N GLY A 229 1.60 -19.77 2.95
CA GLY A 229 0.98 -19.95 1.64
C GLY A 229 1.92 -20.60 0.62
N ASP A 230 3.20 -20.25 0.65
CA ASP A 230 4.21 -20.86 -0.22
C ASP A 230 4.58 -22.30 0.22
N ARG A 231 4.53 -22.59 1.54
CA ARG A 231 4.86 -23.90 2.10
C ARG A 231 3.72 -24.93 2.05
N TYR A 232 2.50 -24.52 2.38
CA TYR A 232 1.33 -25.40 2.52
C TYR A 232 0.31 -25.24 1.38
N GLY A 233 0.55 -24.30 0.48
CA GLY A 233 -0.37 -23.96 -0.60
C GLY A 233 -1.38 -22.87 -0.22
N ARG A 234 -1.53 -21.90 -1.10
CA ARG A 234 -2.37 -20.70 -0.89
C ARG A 234 -3.83 -21.01 -0.61
N LYS A 235 -4.36 -22.09 -1.22
CA LYS A 235 -5.75 -22.55 -1.03
C LYS A 235 -6.05 -22.88 0.44
N TYR A 236 -5.15 -23.61 1.10
CA TYR A 236 -5.35 -24.04 2.49
C TYR A 236 -5.24 -22.87 3.48
N VAL A 237 -4.35 -21.93 3.23
CA VAL A 237 -4.21 -20.73 4.08
C VAL A 237 -5.45 -19.84 3.98
N ILE A 238 -6.03 -19.68 2.78
CA ILE A 238 -7.27 -18.90 2.60
C ILE A 238 -8.45 -19.57 3.29
N LEU A 239 -8.58 -20.89 3.20
CA LEU A 239 -9.65 -21.66 3.87
C LEU A 239 -9.48 -21.64 5.39
N GLY A 240 -8.26 -21.80 5.90
CA GLY A 240 -7.98 -21.76 7.34
C GLY A 240 -8.32 -20.41 7.96
N LYS A 241 -8.04 -19.29 7.29
CA LYS A 241 -8.47 -17.95 7.73
C LYS A 241 -9.99 -17.81 7.85
N LYS A 242 -10.75 -18.37 6.91
CA LYS A 242 -12.24 -18.35 6.97
C LYS A 242 -12.76 -19.16 8.14
N CYS A 243 -12.23 -20.37 8.36
CA CYS A 243 -12.64 -21.20 9.51
C CYS A 243 -12.31 -20.54 10.85
N PHE A 244 -11.15 -19.88 10.97
CA PHE A 244 -10.76 -19.17 12.20
C PHE A 244 -11.64 -17.94 12.47
N ALA A 245 -11.93 -17.13 11.45
CA ALA A 245 -12.80 -15.96 11.56
C ALA A 245 -14.25 -16.35 11.94
N LEU A 246 -14.79 -17.43 11.35
CA LEU A 246 -16.10 -17.94 11.70
C LEU A 246 -16.16 -18.47 13.14
N ARG A 247 -15.07 -19.08 13.62
CA ARG A 247 -14.98 -19.59 14.99
C ARG A 247 -14.93 -18.46 16.02
N ILE A 248 -14.25 -17.35 15.73
CA ILE A 248 -14.24 -16.16 16.59
C ILE A 248 -15.63 -15.50 16.61
N ALA A 249 -16.27 -15.33 15.45
CA ALA A 249 -17.60 -14.74 15.37
C ALA A 249 -18.65 -15.58 16.12
N SER A 250 -18.56 -16.92 16.06
CA SER A 250 -19.46 -17.80 16.82
C SER A 250 -19.19 -17.79 18.33
N TYR A 251 -17.99 -17.39 18.75
CA TYR A 251 -17.65 -17.25 20.17
C TYR A 251 -18.17 -15.94 20.77
N GLN A 252 -18.20 -14.87 19.98
CA GLN A 252 -18.75 -13.56 20.38
C GLN A 252 -20.28 -13.60 20.49
N GLY A 253 -20.98 -14.28 19.57
CA GLY A 253 -22.44 -14.43 19.61
C GLY A 253 -22.98 -15.40 20.69
N LYS A 254 -22.11 -16.01 21.50
CA LYS A 254 -22.50 -16.81 22.66
C LYS A 254 -22.37 -16.07 23.99
N ASN A 255 -21.80 -14.89 23.99
CA ASN A 255 -21.54 -14.07 25.18
C ASN A 255 -22.37 -12.77 25.20
N GLU A 256 -23.30 -12.59 24.27
CA GLU A 256 -24.41 -11.64 24.30
C GLU A 256 -25.73 -12.39 24.60
#